data_7be949c252f60aca86ccb4e5900d384b
#
_entry.id   7be949c252f60aca86ccb4e5900d384b
#
_cell.length_a   1.000
_cell.length_b   1.000
_cell.length_c   1.000
_cell.angle_alpha   90.00
_cell.angle_beta   90.00
_cell.angle_gamma   90.00
#
_symmetry.space_group_name_H-M   'P 1'
#
loop_
_entity.id
_entity.type
_entity.pdbx_description
1 polymer ?
#
loop_
_entity_poly.entity_id
_entity_poly.type
_entity_poly.pdbx_seq_one_letter_code
_entity_poly.pdbx_strand_id
1 'polypeptide(L)'
;MGRSDLERLSREELIELVLRLQRPDKTSRTSSKPPATDRKERREQSKPGGAKPGHEGHSRAISEDPDAVVEHRPDRCSCCGGALHGDLPAEIVSVSERIELPEVAPVVTQHRRLAVHCPTCEARVVAPVPEAARGTPFGPRLHAVATYLKTFQALSYERLQAALSDLFGLTLSQGGLMNLLQRAQRRFRSGCEAAVSALRRAAVVASDETGVRIEGSNAYHWVFHSAEAVVHQASPTRGAVVVREMMDGHRPAVWISDRYTAQQGHAAAHQTCLAHLARDVAYVVEVSDDPVPWRLQLWLHAVFALAERVTDLATSTLAAKRRSLDRQLSAILATPSDCDLTRALQAKIGRARDQLLVF
;
A
#
# COMPACT_ATOMS: atom_id res chain seq x y z
N MET A 1 -23.57 33.45 -17.74
CA MET A 1 -24.61 33.18 -18.73
C MET A 1 -25.89 32.85 -17.97
N GLY A 2 -26.92 33.66 -18.09
CA GLY A 2 -28.21 33.48 -17.41
C GLY A 2 -29.17 32.61 -18.23
N ARG A 3 -30.34 32.28 -17.65
CA ARG A 3 -31.37 31.46 -18.32
C ARG A 3 -31.81 32.06 -19.64
N SER A 4 -31.98 33.39 -19.70
CA SER A 4 -32.36 34.13 -20.92
C SER A 4 -31.29 34.05 -22.01
N ASP A 5 -30.04 33.88 -21.69
CA ASP A 5 -28.95 33.73 -22.68
C ASP A 5 -28.99 32.31 -23.28
N LEU A 6 -29.33 31.30 -22.46
CA LEU A 6 -29.46 29.90 -22.89
C LEU A 6 -30.68 29.68 -23.78
N GLU A 7 -31.80 30.39 -23.52
CA GLU A 7 -33.04 30.31 -24.31
C GLU A 7 -32.89 30.91 -25.71
N ARG A 8 -31.83 31.69 -25.98
CA ARG A 8 -31.51 32.25 -27.29
C ARG A 8 -30.62 31.38 -28.16
N LEU A 9 -30.02 30.33 -27.59
CA LEU A 9 -29.16 29.43 -28.32
C LEU A 9 -29.99 28.41 -29.12
N SER A 10 -29.52 28.11 -30.31
CA SER A 10 -30.03 26.98 -31.10
C SER A 10 -29.80 25.66 -30.38
N ARG A 11 -30.50 24.60 -30.82
CA ARG A 11 -30.29 23.24 -30.28
C ARG A 11 -28.86 22.78 -30.47
N GLU A 12 -28.25 23.06 -31.62
CA GLU A 12 -26.86 22.71 -31.92
C GLU A 12 -25.89 23.45 -30.99
N GLU A 13 -26.07 24.75 -30.79
CA GLU A 13 -25.24 25.54 -29.86
C GLU A 13 -25.41 25.10 -28.41
N LEU A 14 -26.62 24.69 -27.99
CA LEU A 14 -26.86 24.12 -26.67
C LEU A 14 -26.15 22.76 -26.50
N ILE A 15 -26.20 21.88 -27.52
CA ILE A 15 -25.50 20.60 -27.52
C ILE A 15 -24.00 20.83 -27.43
N GLU A 16 -23.45 21.74 -28.23
CA GLU A 16 -22.01 22.08 -28.19
C GLU A 16 -21.61 22.67 -26.84
N LEU A 17 -22.46 23.54 -26.28
CA LEU A 17 -22.24 24.07 -24.94
C LEU A 17 -22.26 22.96 -23.85
N VAL A 18 -23.24 22.05 -23.93
CA VAL A 18 -23.33 20.89 -22.99
C VAL A 18 -22.12 20.00 -23.14
N LEU A 19 -21.69 19.66 -24.36
CA LEU A 19 -20.48 18.84 -24.59
C LEU A 19 -19.22 19.52 -24.07
N ARG A 20 -19.12 20.85 -24.24
CA ARG A 20 -18.00 21.65 -23.70
C ARG A 20 -18.03 21.75 -22.19
N LEU A 21 -19.19 21.72 -21.55
CA LEU A 21 -19.36 21.77 -20.10
C LEU A 21 -19.27 20.37 -19.45
N GLN A 22 -19.49 19.31 -20.21
CA GLN A 22 -19.27 17.94 -19.76
C GLN A 22 -17.77 17.71 -19.58
N ARG A 23 -17.33 17.73 -18.34
CA ARG A 23 -15.95 17.35 -18.01
C ARG A 23 -15.83 15.83 -18.10
N PRO A 24 -14.84 15.29 -18.83
CA PRO A 24 -14.55 13.87 -18.82
C PRO A 24 -14.34 13.36 -17.39
N ASP A 25 -14.80 12.16 -17.10
CA ASP A 25 -14.64 11.55 -15.81
C ASP A 25 -13.16 11.34 -15.48
N LYS A 26 -12.78 11.68 -14.26
CA LYS A 26 -11.43 11.43 -13.78
C LYS A 26 -11.21 9.94 -13.56
N THR A 27 -10.12 9.42 -14.09
CA THR A 27 -9.64 8.04 -13.91
C THR A 27 -8.74 7.92 -12.69
N SER A 28 -8.29 6.70 -12.35
CA SER A 28 -7.29 6.49 -11.31
C SER A 28 -5.92 7.12 -11.62
N ARG A 29 -5.64 7.42 -12.90
CA ARG A 29 -4.43 8.13 -13.34
C ARG A 29 -4.50 9.63 -13.08
N THR A 30 -5.71 10.19 -13.13
CA THR A 30 -5.96 11.63 -13.09
C THR A 30 -6.64 12.07 -11.79
N SER A 31 -6.83 11.14 -10.84
CA SER A 31 -7.41 11.42 -9.52
C SER A 31 -6.92 10.42 -8.47
N SER A 32 -7.36 10.61 -7.23
CA SER A 32 -7.15 9.64 -6.14
C SER A 32 -8.15 8.47 -6.14
N LYS A 33 -8.92 8.28 -7.23
CA LYS A 33 -9.81 7.12 -7.36
C LYS A 33 -8.99 5.81 -7.38
N PRO A 34 -9.43 4.75 -6.69
CA PRO A 34 -8.76 3.46 -6.75
C PRO A 34 -8.74 2.89 -8.18
N PRO A 35 -7.65 2.20 -8.62
CA PRO A 35 -7.59 1.57 -9.95
C PRO A 35 -8.72 0.57 -10.23
N ALA A 36 -9.37 0.06 -9.19
CA ALA A 36 -10.52 -0.83 -9.32
C ALA A 36 -11.73 -0.16 -9.99
N THR A 37 -11.87 1.17 -9.92
CA THR A 37 -12.96 1.91 -10.55
C THR A 37 -12.83 1.96 -12.08
N ASP A 38 -11.62 1.86 -12.62
CA ASP A 38 -11.33 1.89 -14.07
C ASP A 38 -11.49 0.52 -14.74
N ARG A 39 -11.81 -0.55 -13.99
CA ARG A 39 -11.85 -1.93 -14.53
C ARG A 39 -12.95 -2.17 -15.55
N LYS A 40 -14.06 -1.43 -15.51
CA LYS A 40 -15.17 -1.61 -16.46
C LYS A 40 -14.79 -1.14 -17.87
N GLU A 41 -14.11 -0.01 -17.97
CA GLU A 41 -13.68 0.57 -19.25
C GLU A 41 -12.47 -0.17 -19.87
N ARG A 42 -11.60 -0.74 -19.02
CA ARG A 42 -10.43 -1.53 -19.47
C ARG A 42 -10.78 -2.90 -20.07
N ARG A 43 -11.96 -3.47 -19.78
CA ARG A 43 -12.34 -4.79 -20.34
C ARG A 43 -12.51 -4.76 -21.86
N GLU A 44 -12.95 -3.67 -22.43
CA GLU A 44 -13.12 -3.50 -23.88
C GLU A 44 -11.80 -3.26 -24.62
N GLN A 45 -10.75 -2.82 -23.92
CA GLN A 45 -9.44 -2.52 -24.49
C GLN A 45 -8.33 -3.48 -24.01
N SER A 46 -8.68 -4.59 -23.36
CA SER A 46 -7.67 -5.51 -22.83
C SER A 46 -6.95 -6.21 -23.97
N LYS A 47 -5.65 -5.98 -24.07
CA LYS A 47 -4.76 -6.77 -24.92
C LYS A 47 -4.75 -8.22 -24.41
N PRO A 48 -4.62 -9.23 -25.29
CA PRO A 48 -4.47 -10.61 -24.85
C PRO A 48 -3.36 -10.69 -23.80
N GLY A 49 -3.69 -11.30 -22.64
CA GLY A 49 -2.70 -11.54 -21.58
C GLY A 49 -1.69 -12.59 -22.05
N GLY A 50 -0.48 -12.55 -21.51
CA GLY A 50 0.58 -13.50 -21.79
C GLY A 50 1.93 -12.82 -22.01
N ALA A 51 2.98 -13.63 -22.06
CA ALA A 51 4.33 -13.17 -22.33
C ALA A 51 4.43 -12.65 -23.77
N LYS A 52 5.10 -11.52 -23.96
CA LYS A 52 5.39 -10.99 -25.30
C LYS A 52 6.46 -11.84 -25.97
N PRO A 53 6.50 -11.93 -27.33
CA PRO A 53 7.62 -12.55 -28.04
C PRO A 53 8.96 -11.95 -27.56
N GLY A 54 9.92 -12.82 -27.20
CA GLY A 54 11.22 -12.41 -26.65
C GLY A 54 11.24 -12.19 -25.14
N HIS A 55 10.16 -12.48 -24.41
CA HIS A 55 10.17 -12.48 -22.94
C HIS A 55 10.99 -13.67 -22.43
N GLU A 56 12.05 -13.40 -21.68
CA GLU A 56 12.79 -14.44 -20.95
C GLU A 56 11.91 -15.01 -19.84
N GLY A 57 11.61 -16.31 -19.91
CA GLY A 57 10.86 -17.00 -18.88
C GLY A 57 11.66 -17.08 -17.59
N HIS A 58 11.04 -16.71 -16.48
CA HIS A 58 11.64 -16.92 -15.15
C HIS A 58 11.16 -18.27 -14.62
N SER A 59 12.07 -19.23 -14.52
CA SER A 59 11.85 -20.50 -13.83
C SER A 59 12.46 -20.45 -12.43
N ARG A 60 11.91 -21.22 -11.50
CA ARG A 60 12.51 -21.42 -10.19
C ARG A 60 13.82 -22.21 -10.35
N ALA A 61 14.86 -21.81 -9.63
CA ALA A 61 16.09 -22.60 -9.53
C ALA A 61 15.81 -23.94 -8.84
N ILE A 62 16.48 -25.00 -9.30
CA ILE A 62 16.48 -26.32 -8.65
C ILE A 62 17.13 -26.18 -7.26
N SER A 63 16.59 -26.89 -6.26
CA SER A 63 17.13 -26.88 -4.90
C SER A 63 18.51 -27.54 -4.86
N GLU A 64 19.45 -26.91 -4.17
CA GLU A 64 20.78 -27.48 -3.91
C GLU A 64 20.71 -28.53 -2.79
N ASP A 65 19.71 -28.47 -1.90
CA ASP A 65 19.52 -29.39 -0.76
C ASP A 65 18.04 -29.83 -0.71
N PRO A 66 17.64 -30.80 -1.53
CA PRO A 66 16.28 -31.34 -1.55
C PRO A 66 16.04 -32.27 -0.35
N ASP A 67 14.82 -32.29 0.21
CA ASP A 67 14.44 -33.20 1.31
C ASP A 67 14.53 -34.68 0.92
N ALA A 68 14.33 -35.02 -0.36
CA ALA A 68 14.44 -36.37 -0.91
C ALA A 68 14.86 -36.35 -2.36
N VAL A 69 15.66 -37.34 -2.75
CA VAL A 69 16.04 -37.60 -4.14
C VAL A 69 15.52 -38.98 -4.54
N VAL A 70 14.78 -39.02 -5.66
CA VAL A 70 14.28 -40.25 -6.23
C VAL A 70 14.87 -40.43 -7.63
N GLU A 71 15.69 -41.47 -7.81
CA GLU A 71 16.26 -41.82 -9.10
C GLU A 71 15.30 -42.74 -9.86
N HIS A 72 15.02 -42.38 -11.11
CA HIS A 72 14.25 -43.21 -12.04
C HIS A 72 15.19 -43.80 -13.06
N ARG A 73 15.26 -45.15 -13.06
CA ARG A 73 16.10 -45.89 -14.01
C ARG A 73 15.22 -46.72 -14.94
N PRO A 74 15.56 -46.86 -16.21
CA PRO A 74 14.85 -47.75 -17.11
C PRO A 74 15.11 -49.21 -16.71
N ASP A 75 14.11 -50.02 -16.71
CA ASP A 75 14.15 -51.48 -16.44
C ASP A 75 14.31 -52.33 -17.71
N ARG A 76 14.02 -51.76 -18.87
CA ARG A 76 14.10 -52.40 -20.14
C ARG A 76 14.68 -51.48 -21.23
N CYS A 77 15.40 -52.10 -22.16
CA CYS A 77 15.93 -51.40 -23.33
C CYS A 77 14.75 -51.10 -24.30
N SER A 78 14.57 -49.84 -24.65
CA SER A 78 13.54 -49.38 -25.59
C SER A 78 13.77 -49.87 -27.04
N CYS A 79 14.97 -50.33 -27.38
CA CYS A 79 15.32 -50.81 -28.72
C CYS A 79 15.10 -52.31 -28.86
N CYS A 80 15.61 -53.15 -27.94
CA CYS A 80 15.60 -54.60 -28.04
C CYS A 80 14.72 -55.34 -26.96
N GLY A 81 14.11 -54.61 -26.01
CA GLY A 81 13.32 -55.15 -24.93
C GLY A 81 14.10 -55.90 -23.83
N GLY A 82 15.44 -55.97 -23.95
CA GLY A 82 16.31 -56.64 -22.97
C GLY A 82 16.23 -55.99 -21.60
N ALA A 83 16.27 -56.81 -20.50
CA ALA A 83 16.29 -56.29 -19.13
C ALA A 83 17.57 -55.53 -18.85
N LEU A 84 17.43 -54.40 -18.16
CA LEU A 84 18.54 -53.55 -17.69
C LEU A 84 18.68 -53.70 -16.19
N HIS A 85 19.89 -54.05 -15.73
CA HIS A 85 20.12 -54.25 -14.30
C HIS A 85 20.52 -52.93 -13.65
N GLY A 86 20.15 -52.73 -12.36
CA GLY A 86 20.31 -51.47 -11.65
C GLY A 86 21.76 -51.07 -11.33
N ASP A 87 22.71 -51.98 -11.54
CA ASP A 87 24.15 -51.76 -11.38
C ASP A 87 24.85 -51.14 -12.62
N LEU A 88 24.09 -51.01 -13.72
CA LEU A 88 24.63 -50.38 -14.94
C LEU A 88 24.96 -48.88 -14.67
N PRO A 89 26.07 -48.37 -15.24
CA PRO A 89 26.37 -46.95 -15.17
C PRO A 89 25.20 -46.11 -15.70
N ALA A 90 24.84 -45.06 -15.00
CA ALA A 90 23.77 -44.14 -15.37
C ALA A 90 24.26 -42.70 -15.32
N GLU A 91 23.69 -41.87 -16.21
CA GLU A 91 23.90 -40.44 -16.24
C GLU A 91 22.61 -39.70 -15.93
N ILE A 92 22.71 -38.52 -15.30
CA ILE A 92 21.55 -37.65 -15.05
C ILE A 92 21.23 -36.89 -16.33
N VAL A 93 20.15 -37.20 -17.00
CA VAL A 93 19.70 -36.54 -18.24
C VAL A 93 18.89 -35.28 -17.93
N SER A 94 18.09 -35.29 -16.86
CA SER A 94 17.27 -34.17 -16.46
C SER A 94 16.95 -34.25 -14.97
N VAL A 95 16.73 -33.10 -14.36
CA VAL A 95 16.26 -32.97 -12.99
C VAL A 95 14.96 -32.17 -12.99
N SER A 96 13.96 -32.70 -12.30
CA SER A 96 12.69 -32.00 -12.05
C SER A 96 12.34 -32.09 -10.58
N GLU A 97 11.69 -31.06 -10.05
CA GLU A 97 11.29 -31.02 -8.64
C GLU A 97 9.77 -30.95 -8.52
N ARG A 98 9.24 -31.65 -7.53
CA ARG A 98 7.88 -31.50 -7.05
C ARG A 98 7.94 -30.99 -5.62
N ILE A 99 7.30 -29.84 -5.38
CA ILE A 99 7.20 -29.23 -4.05
C ILE A 99 5.80 -29.52 -3.52
N GLU A 100 5.74 -30.05 -2.33
CA GLU A 100 4.50 -30.32 -1.61
C GLU A 100 4.51 -29.60 -0.26
N LEU A 101 3.35 -29.15 0.21
CA LEU A 101 3.17 -28.64 1.57
C LEU A 101 2.78 -29.82 2.46
N PRO A 102 3.48 -30.05 3.60
CA PRO A 102 3.06 -31.03 4.56
C PRO A 102 1.72 -30.65 5.17
N GLU A 103 0.92 -31.62 5.56
CA GLU A 103 -0.30 -31.39 6.33
C GLU A 103 0.01 -30.65 7.62
N VAL A 104 -0.62 -29.51 7.85
CA VAL A 104 -0.42 -28.69 9.05
C VAL A 104 -1.57 -28.93 10.02
N ALA A 105 -1.34 -29.79 11.02
CA ALA A 105 -2.30 -30.06 12.08
C ALA A 105 -1.97 -29.27 13.37
N PRO A 106 -3.00 -28.82 14.13
CA PRO A 106 -2.78 -28.20 15.44
C PRO A 106 -2.20 -29.19 16.45
N VAL A 107 -1.23 -28.75 17.23
CA VAL A 107 -0.73 -29.48 18.38
C VAL A 107 -1.51 -29.07 19.62
N VAL A 108 -2.29 -29.99 20.21
CA VAL A 108 -3.08 -29.75 21.42
C VAL A 108 -2.38 -30.37 22.63
N THR A 109 -1.96 -29.53 23.57
CA THR A 109 -1.40 -29.96 24.84
C THR A 109 -2.41 -29.80 25.96
N GLN A 110 -2.78 -30.89 26.64
CA GLN A 110 -3.67 -30.86 27.76
C GLN A 110 -2.90 -30.81 29.09
N HIS A 111 -3.09 -29.74 29.85
CA HIS A 111 -2.50 -29.59 31.16
C HIS A 111 -3.48 -30.06 32.24
N ARG A 112 -3.22 -31.18 32.92
CA ARG A 112 -4.04 -31.72 33.99
C ARG A 112 -3.41 -31.39 35.35
N ARG A 113 -4.14 -30.59 36.16
CA ARG A 113 -3.72 -30.30 37.55
C ARG A 113 -4.27 -31.39 38.46
N LEU A 114 -3.38 -32.06 39.14
CA LEU A 114 -3.76 -33.11 40.06
C LEU A 114 -3.78 -32.55 41.50
N ALA A 115 -4.64 -33.10 42.31
CA ALA A 115 -4.68 -32.92 43.75
C ALA A 115 -4.35 -34.25 44.42
N VAL A 116 -3.55 -34.19 45.48
CA VAL A 116 -3.22 -35.32 46.34
C VAL A 116 -3.49 -34.98 47.80
N HIS A 117 -3.82 -35.97 48.59
CA HIS A 117 -3.89 -35.81 50.04
C HIS A 117 -2.56 -36.06 50.70
N CYS A 118 -2.13 -35.21 51.60
CA CYS A 118 -0.89 -35.39 52.35
C CYS A 118 -1.05 -36.56 53.28
N PRO A 119 -0.15 -37.56 53.26
CA PRO A 119 -0.27 -38.74 54.15
C PRO A 119 -0.03 -38.42 55.61
N THR A 120 0.54 -37.25 55.95
CA THR A 120 0.88 -36.84 57.30
C THR A 120 -0.20 -36.04 57.97
N CYS A 121 -0.88 -35.11 57.22
CA CYS A 121 -1.87 -34.18 57.81
C CYS A 121 -3.20 -34.20 57.06
N GLU A 122 -3.39 -35.11 56.09
CA GLU A 122 -4.60 -35.31 55.28
C GLU A 122 -5.03 -34.07 54.44
N ALA A 123 -4.27 -33.00 54.50
CA ALA A 123 -4.56 -31.79 53.75
C ALA A 123 -4.53 -32.08 52.22
N ARG A 124 -5.58 -31.57 51.53
CA ARG A 124 -5.66 -31.65 50.05
C ARG A 124 -4.74 -30.61 49.41
N VAL A 125 -3.71 -31.05 48.72
CA VAL A 125 -2.72 -30.22 48.04
C VAL A 125 -2.97 -30.29 46.52
N VAL A 126 -3.13 -29.13 45.86
CA VAL A 126 -3.34 -29.04 44.42
C VAL A 126 -2.10 -28.50 43.74
N ALA A 127 -1.69 -29.13 42.65
CA ALA A 127 -0.55 -28.67 41.86
C ALA A 127 -0.75 -27.20 41.40
N PRO A 128 0.29 -26.35 41.39
CA PRO A 128 0.20 -24.99 40.89
C PRO A 128 -0.16 -24.97 39.39
N VAL A 129 -0.72 -23.86 38.93
CA VAL A 129 -0.99 -23.65 37.47
C VAL A 129 0.35 -23.47 36.79
N PRO A 130 0.75 -24.37 35.86
CA PRO A 130 1.98 -24.19 35.11
C PRO A 130 1.93 -22.94 34.24
N GLU A 131 3.06 -22.29 34.02
CA GLU A 131 3.12 -21.06 33.24
C GLU A 131 2.56 -21.25 31.83
N ALA A 132 2.84 -22.38 31.19
CA ALA A 132 2.33 -22.76 29.87
C ALA A 132 0.79 -22.88 29.79
N ALA A 133 0.11 -23.06 30.93
CA ALA A 133 -1.36 -23.14 31.01
C ALA A 133 -2.01 -21.83 31.48
N ARG A 134 -1.23 -20.77 31.68
CA ARG A 134 -1.76 -19.47 32.10
C ARG A 134 -2.23 -18.64 30.91
N GLY A 135 -3.31 -17.89 31.10
CA GLY A 135 -3.78 -16.84 30.19
C GLY A 135 -4.70 -17.35 29.11
N THR A 136 -4.23 -17.58 27.90
CA THR A 136 -5.03 -17.98 26.75
C THR A 136 -4.80 -19.44 26.36
N PRO A 137 -5.83 -20.17 25.88
CA PRO A 137 -5.65 -21.53 25.36
C PRO A 137 -4.89 -21.56 24.02
N PHE A 138 -4.56 -20.41 23.44
CA PHE A 138 -3.95 -20.29 22.12
C PHE A 138 -2.45 -19.98 22.25
N GLY A 139 -1.62 -20.80 21.62
CA GLY A 139 -0.19 -20.64 21.59
C GLY A 139 0.32 -19.45 20.74
N PRO A 140 1.60 -19.07 20.91
CA PRO A 140 2.15 -17.89 20.24
C PRO A 140 2.14 -17.98 18.71
N ARG A 141 2.31 -19.17 18.13
CA ARG A 141 2.24 -19.37 16.67
C ARG A 141 0.86 -19.09 16.12
N LEU A 142 -0.21 -19.54 16.81
CA LEU A 142 -1.58 -19.25 16.39
C LEU A 142 -1.88 -17.73 16.48
N HIS A 143 -1.39 -17.05 17.52
CA HIS A 143 -1.46 -15.59 17.61
C HIS A 143 -0.77 -14.91 16.42
N ALA A 144 0.44 -15.36 16.05
CA ALA A 144 1.19 -14.80 14.92
C ALA A 144 0.46 -15.01 13.59
N VAL A 145 0.00 -16.22 13.30
CA VAL A 145 -0.72 -16.56 12.06
C VAL A 145 -2.03 -15.77 11.96
N ALA A 146 -2.85 -15.77 13.03
CA ALA A 146 -4.11 -15.03 13.00
C ALA A 146 -3.90 -13.51 12.84
N THR A 147 -2.89 -12.95 13.50
CA THR A 147 -2.53 -11.54 13.37
C THR A 147 -2.06 -11.23 11.94
N TYR A 148 -1.19 -12.05 11.36
CA TYR A 148 -0.71 -11.89 9.99
C TYR A 148 -1.86 -11.93 8.99
N LEU A 149 -2.72 -12.93 9.07
CA LEU A 149 -3.87 -13.09 8.17
C LEU A 149 -4.87 -11.94 8.32
N LYS A 150 -5.10 -11.45 9.53
CA LYS A 150 -6.04 -10.36 9.78
C LYS A 150 -5.50 -8.99 9.35
N THR A 151 -4.24 -8.70 9.67
CA THR A 151 -3.67 -7.35 9.48
C THR A 151 -2.99 -7.21 8.11
N PHE A 152 -2.04 -8.10 7.79
CA PHE A 152 -1.26 -8.00 6.55
C PHE A 152 -2.06 -8.51 5.35
N GLN A 153 -2.78 -9.62 5.48
CA GLN A 153 -3.65 -10.17 4.42
C GLN A 153 -5.05 -9.53 4.40
N ALA A 154 -5.36 -8.65 5.36
CA ALA A 154 -6.61 -7.90 5.45
C ALA A 154 -7.89 -8.76 5.41
N LEU A 155 -7.85 -10.00 5.94
CA LEU A 155 -9.02 -10.86 5.96
C LEU A 155 -10.11 -10.30 6.91
N SER A 156 -11.38 -10.37 6.48
CA SER A 156 -12.51 -10.16 7.41
C SER A 156 -12.50 -11.22 8.52
N TYR A 157 -13.23 -11.01 9.62
CA TYR A 157 -13.34 -12.02 10.68
C TYR A 157 -13.92 -13.34 10.16
N GLU A 158 -14.94 -13.29 9.30
CA GLU A 158 -15.56 -14.47 8.68
C GLU A 158 -14.55 -15.24 7.82
N ARG A 159 -13.81 -14.53 6.96
CA ARG A 159 -12.77 -15.17 6.13
C ARG A 159 -11.61 -15.71 6.96
N LEU A 160 -11.26 -15.05 8.06
CA LEU A 160 -10.25 -15.56 8.98
C LEU A 160 -10.71 -16.84 9.68
N GLN A 161 -11.99 -16.92 10.10
CA GLN A 161 -12.57 -18.15 10.64
C GLN A 161 -12.51 -19.29 9.63
N ALA A 162 -12.97 -19.03 8.39
CA ALA A 162 -12.92 -20.01 7.33
C ALA A 162 -11.48 -20.47 7.05
N ALA A 163 -10.54 -19.56 6.89
CA ALA A 163 -9.13 -19.90 6.64
C ALA A 163 -8.52 -20.75 7.77
N LEU A 164 -8.80 -20.44 9.04
CA LEU A 164 -8.30 -21.22 10.15
C LEU A 164 -8.95 -22.62 10.23
N SER A 165 -10.22 -22.72 9.88
CA SER A 165 -10.93 -24.01 9.77
C SER A 165 -10.42 -24.86 8.62
N ASP A 166 -10.31 -24.27 7.41
CA ASP A 166 -9.97 -24.99 6.18
C ASP A 166 -8.50 -25.44 6.15
N LEU A 167 -7.59 -24.56 6.63
CA LEU A 167 -6.15 -24.83 6.56
C LEU A 167 -5.62 -25.61 7.77
N PHE A 168 -6.27 -25.50 8.93
CA PHE A 168 -5.74 -26.02 10.20
C PHE A 168 -6.77 -26.82 11.00
N GLY A 169 -7.98 -27.00 10.53
CA GLY A 169 -9.05 -27.68 11.28
C GLY A 169 -9.45 -26.96 12.59
N LEU A 170 -9.18 -25.64 12.71
CA LEU A 170 -9.42 -24.87 13.93
C LEU A 170 -10.73 -24.07 13.86
N THR A 171 -11.72 -24.46 14.63
CA THR A 171 -12.98 -23.72 14.76
C THR A 171 -12.86 -22.69 15.91
N LEU A 172 -12.88 -21.41 15.55
CA LEU A 172 -12.79 -20.28 16.49
C LEU A 172 -13.97 -19.32 16.29
N SER A 173 -14.57 -18.84 17.36
CA SER A 173 -15.61 -17.80 17.27
C SER A 173 -14.98 -16.44 16.91
N GLN A 174 -15.78 -15.52 16.31
CA GLN A 174 -15.33 -14.15 16.04
C GLN A 174 -14.89 -13.44 17.31
N GLY A 175 -15.62 -13.60 18.42
CA GLY A 175 -15.24 -13.06 19.73
C GLY A 175 -13.89 -13.62 20.24
N GLY A 176 -13.65 -14.93 20.01
CA GLY A 176 -12.37 -15.57 20.31
C GLY A 176 -11.22 -14.97 19.51
N LEU A 177 -11.43 -14.75 18.20
CA LEU A 177 -10.45 -14.09 17.32
C LEU A 177 -10.20 -12.62 17.70
N MET A 178 -11.25 -11.87 18.04
CA MET A 178 -11.12 -10.50 18.50
C MET A 178 -10.29 -10.42 19.79
N ASN A 179 -10.56 -11.28 20.76
CA ASN A 179 -9.77 -11.36 21.99
C ASN A 179 -8.30 -11.74 21.74
N LEU A 180 -8.05 -12.64 20.79
CA LEU A 180 -6.71 -13.03 20.37
C LEU A 180 -5.95 -11.82 19.81
N LEU A 181 -6.59 -11.08 18.91
CA LEU A 181 -5.99 -9.89 18.28
C LEU A 181 -5.78 -8.76 19.26
N GLN A 182 -6.69 -8.52 20.23
CA GLN A 182 -6.50 -7.53 21.29
C GLN A 182 -5.29 -7.87 22.18
N ARG A 183 -5.03 -9.16 22.44
CA ARG A 183 -3.81 -9.58 23.16
C ARG A 183 -2.56 -9.36 22.32
N ALA A 184 -2.62 -9.62 21.02
CA ALA A 184 -1.53 -9.32 20.10
C ALA A 184 -1.23 -7.80 20.06
N GLN A 185 -2.25 -6.96 19.97
CA GLN A 185 -2.13 -5.48 19.98
C GLN A 185 -1.33 -4.97 21.17
N ARG A 186 -1.53 -5.54 22.37
CA ARG A 186 -0.78 -5.13 23.56
C ARG A 186 0.74 -5.30 23.40
N ARG A 187 1.17 -6.35 22.67
CA ARG A 187 2.59 -6.61 22.40
C ARG A 187 3.19 -5.63 21.41
N PHE A 188 2.38 -5.08 20.50
CA PHE A 188 2.83 -4.09 19.52
C PHE A 188 2.78 -2.64 20.04
N ARG A 189 2.19 -2.40 21.21
CA ARG A 189 1.99 -1.04 21.74
C ARG A 189 3.31 -0.26 21.82
N SER A 190 4.34 -0.83 22.38
CA SER A 190 5.64 -0.17 22.51
C SER A 190 6.26 0.17 21.15
N GLY A 191 6.07 -0.70 20.14
CA GLY A 191 6.48 -0.43 18.76
C GLY A 191 5.71 0.72 18.12
N CYS A 192 4.38 0.77 18.37
CA CYS A 192 3.56 1.89 17.90
C CYS A 192 3.97 3.22 18.56
N GLU A 193 4.23 3.21 19.86
CA GLU A 193 4.71 4.38 20.61
C GLU A 193 6.10 4.82 20.13
N ALA A 194 6.98 3.88 19.81
CA ALA A 194 8.29 4.15 19.22
C ALA A 194 8.15 4.78 17.82
N ALA A 195 7.24 4.28 16.98
CA ALA A 195 6.98 4.85 15.65
C ALA A 195 6.45 6.28 15.74
N VAL A 196 5.49 6.55 16.64
CA VAL A 196 4.99 7.91 16.89
C VAL A 196 6.12 8.81 17.41
N SER A 197 6.95 8.30 18.31
CA SER A 197 8.10 9.05 18.82
C SER A 197 9.15 9.35 17.75
N ALA A 198 9.40 8.43 16.82
CA ALA A 198 10.27 8.66 15.67
C ALA A 198 9.69 9.72 14.72
N LEU A 199 8.38 9.63 14.42
CA LEU A 199 7.67 10.63 13.62
C LEU A 199 7.79 12.04 14.25
N ARG A 200 7.62 12.17 15.58
CA ARG A 200 7.70 13.42 16.32
C ARG A 200 9.12 13.99 16.47
N ARG A 201 10.16 13.31 15.96
CA ARG A 201 11.54 13.81 15.88
C ARG A 201 12.01 14.03 14.46
N ALA A 202 11.20 13.66 13.48
CA ALA A 202 11.60 13.72 12.08
C ALA A 202 11.67 15.18 11.59
N ALA A 203 12.71 15.48 10.82
CA ALA A 203 12.86 16.78 10.16
C ALA A 203 11.89 16.96 8.98
N VAL A 204 11.50 15.85 8.35
CA VAL A 204 10.55 15.82 7.24
C VAL A 204 9.43 14.85 7.57
N VAL A 205 8.20 15.30 7.50
CA VAL A 205 6.99 14.51 7.70
C VAL A 205 6.07 14.69 6.50
N ALA A 206 5.53 13.59 6.01
CA ALA A 206 4.47 13.62 5.02
C ALA A 206 3.17 13.05 5.60
N SER A 207 2.04 13.58 5.14
CA SER A 207 0.72 13.04 5.50
C SER A 207 -0.26 13.09 4.35
N ASP A 208 -1.20 12.17 4.39
CA ASP A 208 -2.35 12.08 3.48
C ASP A 208 -3.53 11.46 4.24
N GLU A 209 -4.75 11.71 3.78
CA GLU A 209 -5.94 11.14 4.37
C GLU A 209 -6.90 10.61 3.31
N THR A 210 -7.55 9.49 3.62
CA THR A 210 -8.54 8.84 2.76
C THR A 210 -9.85 8.68 3.50
N GLY A 211 -10.96 9.01 2.85
CA GLY A 211 -12.30 8.77 3.39
C GLY A 211 -12.57 7.28 3.56
N VAL A 212 -13.07 6.89 4.71
CA VAL A 212 -13.48 5.52 5.05
C VAL A 212 -14.84 5.53 5.72
N ARG A 213 -15.49 4.37 5.79
CA ARG A 213 -16.71 4.21 6.60
C ARG A 213 -16.39 3.30 7.79
N ILE A 214 -16.71 3.78 8.98
CA ILE A 214 -16.58 3.03 10.23
C ILE A 214 -17.98 2.98 10.87
N GLU A 215 -18.50 1.79 11.09
CA GLU A 215 -19.84 1.56 11.66
C GLU A 215 -20.95 2.35 10.95
N GLY A 216 -20.88 2.42 9.62
CA GLY A 216 -21.85 3.16 8.80
C GLY A 216 -21.66 4.67 8.76
N SER A 217 -20.79 5.25 9.58
CA SER A 217 -20.47 6.68 9.62
C SER A 217 -19.25 7.02 8.76
N ASN A 218 -19.24 8.24 8.21
CA ASN A 218 -18.08 8.75 7.49
C ASN A 218 -16.95 9.05 8.47
N ALA A 219 -15.76 8.57 8.15
CA ALA A 219 -14.53 8.79 8.90
C ALA A 219 -13.36 8.92 7.95
N TYR A 220 -12.17 9.13 8.47
CA TYR A 220 -10.95 9.32 7.71
C TYR A 220 -9.84 8.42 8.25
N HIS A 221 -9.12 7.80 7.35
CA HIS A 221 -7.89 7.08 7.63
C HIS A 221 -6.71 7.99 7.26
N TRP A 222 -6.01 8.45 8.26
CA TRP A 222 -4.82 9.28 8.14
C TRP A 222 -3.57 8.41 8.10
N VAL A 223 -2.64 8.80 7.27
CA VAL A 223 -1.29 8.23 7.22
C VAL A 223 -0.29 9.35 7.43
N PHE A 224 0.59 9.16 8.40
CA PHE A 224 1.73 10.04 8.64
C PHE A 224 2.99 9.23 8.44
N HIS A 225 3.97 9.75 7.72
CA HIS A 225 5.21 9.05 7.51
C HIS A 225 6.43 9.96 7.50
N SER A 226 7.55 9.41 7.91
CA SER A 226 8.89 9.96 7.82
C SER A 226 9.81 8.93 7.18
N ALA A 227 11.12 9.20 7.11
CA ALA A 227 12.10 8.21 6.65
C ALA A 227 12.16 6.96 7.55
N GLU A 228 11.81 7.09 8.85
CA GLU A 228 11.98 6.02 9.86
C GLU A 228 10.67 5.38 10.30
N ALA A 229 9.52 6.03 10.11
CA ALA A 229 8.25 5.58 10.66
C ALA A 229 7.07 5.85 9.75
N VAL A 230 6.11 4.92 9.75
CA VAL A 230 4.77 5.10 9.19
C VAL A 230 3.76 4.88 10.30
N VAL A 231 2.87 5.85 10.50
CA VAL A 231 1.83 5.81 11.52
C VAL A 231 0.46 5.97 10.87
N HIS A 232 -0.45 5.07 11.18
CA HIS A 232 -1.83 5.09 10.72
C HIS A 232 -2.78 5.48 11.84
N GLN A 233 -3.73 6.37 11.57
CA GLN A 233 -4.73 6.82 12.53
C GLN A 233 -6.11 6.91 11.89
N ALA A 234 -7.12 6.31 12.51
CA ALA A 234 -8.51 6.57 12.16
C ALA A 234 -9.00 7.80 12.92
N SER A 235 -9.80 8.66 12.26
CA SER A 235 -10.40 9.84 12.88
C SER A 235 -11.79 10.11 12.30
N PRO A 236 -12.74 10.57 13.11
CA PRO A 236 -14.06 10.99 12.61
C PRO A 236 -13.99 12.30 11.82
N THR A 237 -12.88 13.01 11.86
CA THR A 237 -12.74 14.32 11.21
C THR A 237 -11.53 14.39 10.26
N ARG A 238 -11.66 15.24 9.24
CA ARG A 238 -10.59 15.63 8.32
C ARG A 238 -9.89 16.93 8.75
N GLY A 239 -10.15 17.39 9.96
CA GLY A 239 -9.68 18.70 10.44
C GLY A 239 -8.20 18.70 10.85
N ALA A 240 -7.59 19.90 10.88
CA ALA A 240 -6.22 20.13 11.31
C ALA A 240 -5.94 19.68 12.77
N VAL A 241 -6.99 19.43 13.56
CA VAL A 241 -6.86 18.90 14.92
C VAL A 241 -6.12 17.56 14.92
N VAL A 242 -6.39 16.69 13.93
CA VAL A 242 -5.76 15.37 13.83
C VAL A 242 -4.23 15.50 13.68
N VAL A 243 -3.80 16.43 12.84
CA VAL A 243 -2.36 16.70 12.64
C VAL A 243 -1.74 17.25 13.94
N ARG A 244 -2.41 18.19 14.61
CA ARG A 244 -1.92 18.76 15.87
C ARG A 244 -1.79 17.73 16.99
N GLU A 245 -2.77 16.85 17.13
CA GLU A 245 -2.76 15.76 18.12
C GLU A 245 -1.66 14.74 17.80
N MET A 246 -1.52 14.35 16.52
CA MET A 246 -0.47 13.42 16.12
C MET A 246 0.91 13.99 16.42
N MET A 247 1.15 15.24 16.05
CA MET A 247 2.47 15.86 16.18
C MET A 247 2.78 16.37 17.59
N ASP A 248 1.76 16.59 18.44
CA ASP A 248 1.92 16.95 19.86
C ASP A 248 2.94 18.08 20.09
N GLY A 249 2.78 19.16 19.34
CA GLY A 249 3.65 20.34 19.39
C GLY A 249 4.94 20.27 18.57
N HIS A 250 5.35 19.11 18.05
CA HIS A 250 6.50 19.02 17.16
C HIS A 250 6.21 19.72 15.81
N ARG A 251 7.13 20.55 15.37
CA ARG A 251 7.10 21.24 14.07
C ARG A 251 8.31 20.81 13.24
N PRO A 252 8.14 19.91 12.27
CA PRO A 252 9.25 19.51 11.40
C PRO A 252 9.76 20.67 10.55
N ALA A 253 10.94 20.54 9.97
CA ALA A 253 11.47 21.52 9.02
C ALA A 253 10.59 21.58 7.76
N VAL A 254 10.15 20.42 7.26
CA VAL A 254 9.31 20.32 6.06
C VAL A 254 8.10 19.41 6.32
N TRP A 255 6.91 19.89 5.93
CA TRP A 255 5.69 19.12 5.84
C TRP A 255 5.35 18.83 4.38
N ILE A 256 5.06 17.58 4.04
CA ILE A 256 4.69 17.19 2.68
C ILE A 256 3.23 16.73 2.68
N SER A 257 2.37 17.37 1.92
CA SER A 257 0.98 16.92 1.76
C SER A 257 0.35 17.48 0.50
N ASP A 258 -0.91 17.17 0.27
CA ASP A 258 -1.72 17.88 -0.72
C ASP A 258 -1.92 19.36 -0.30
N ARG A 259 -2.71 20.09 -1.07
CA ARG A 259 -3.00 21.52 -0.79
C ARG A 259 -4.23 21.73 0.09
N TYR A 260 -4.73 20.70 0.75
CA TYR A 260 -5.84 20.84 1.66
C TYR A 260 -5.48 21.73 2.85
N THR A 261 -6.36 22.66 3.19
CA THR A 261 -6.06 23.71 4.20
C THR A 261 -5.72 23.15 5.58
N ALA A 262 -6.35 22.02 5.97
CA ALA A 262 -6.06 21.36 7.24
C ALA A 262 -4.63 20.79 7.33
N GLN A 263 -3.95 20.64 6.21
CA GLN A 263 -2.57 20.15 6.10
C GLN A 263 -1.53 21.29 6.12
N GLN A 264 -1.96 22.55 6.10
CA GLN A 264 -1.07 23.70 5.99
C GLN A 264 -0.64 24.23 7.37
N GLY A 265 0.56 24.83 7.44
CA GLY A 265 1.03 25.57 8.62
C GLY A 265 1.59 24.69 9.75
N HIS A 266 1.84 23.40 9.52
CA HIS A 266 2.34 22.47 10.54
C HIS A 266 3.88 22.37 10.63
N ALA A 267 4.62 23.02 9.73
CA ALA A 267 6.08 23.00 9.67
C ALA A 267 6.66 24.39 9.39
N ALA A 268 7.99 24.49 9.34
CA ALA A 268 8.70 25.71 8.92
C ALA A 268 8.51 25.96 7.41
N ALA A 269 8.53 24.90 6.59
CA ALA A 269 8.24 24.94 5.17
C ALA A 269 7.23 23.86 4.79
N HIS A 270 6.49 24.07 3.69
CA HIS A 270 5.54 23.12 3.16
C HIS A 270 5.95 22.71 1.75
N GLN A 271 6.05 21.42 1.49
CA GLN A 271 6.22 20.85 0.15
C GLN A 271 4.87 20.29 -0.33
N THR A 272 4.33 20.87 -1.38
CA THR A 272 3.14 20.30 -2.04
C THR A 272 3.47 18.92 -2.61
N CYS A 273 2.62 17.92 -2.36
CA CYS A 273 2.76 16.58 -2.92
C CYS A 273 2.70 16.62 -4.46
N LEU A 274 3.83 16.39 -5.09
CA LEU A 274 3.96 16.45 -6.55
C LEU A 274 3.18 15.33 -7.26
N ALA A 275 2.93 14.20 -6.58
CA ALA A 275 2.10 13.13 -7.14
C ALA A 275 0.64 13.57 -7.36
N HIS A 276 0.08 14.35 -6.42
CA HIS A 276 -1.23 14.97 -6.59
C HIS A 276 -1.24 16.00 -7.72
N LEU A 277 -0.18 16.81 -7.80
CA LEU A 277 -0.03 17.79 -8.89
C LEU A 277 0.11 17.10 -10.25
N ALA A 278 0.88 16.01 -10.33
CA ALA A 278 1.04 15.25 -11.57
C ALA A 278 -0.29 14.67 -12.08
N ARG A 279 -1.17 14.21 -11.18
CA ARG A 279 -2.53 13.77 -11.55
C ARG A 279 -3.40 14.90 -12.10
N ASP A 280 -3.31 16.10 -11.48
CA ASP A 280 -4.02 17.26 -11.99
C ASP A 280 -3.54 17.65 -13.40
N VAL A 281 -2.22 17.65 -13.64
CA VAL A 281 -1.62 17.92 -14.94
C VAL A 281 -2.02 16.85 -15.96
N ALA A 282 -1.91 15.57 -15.60
CA ALA A 282 -2.29 14.45 -16.47
C ALA A 282 -3.75 14.53 -16.90
N TYR A 283 -4.65 14.96 -16.00
CA TYR A 283 -6.05 15.16 -16.35
C TYR A 283 -6.21 16.20 -17.46
N VAL A 284 -5.57 17.36 -17.34
CA VAL A 284 -5.70 18.42 -18.35
C VAL A 284 -5.03 18.02 -19.68
N VAL A 285 -3.93 17.24 -19.64
CA VAL A 285 -3.32 16.65 -20.84
C VAL A 285 -4.26 15.68 -21.55
N GLU A 286 -5.03 14.88 -20.81
CA GLU A 286 -5.97 13.90 -21.40
C GLU A 286 -7.22 14.57 -22.05
N VAL A 287 -7.61 15.74 -21.54
CA VAL A 287 -8.92 16.36 -21.91
C VAL A 287 -8.78 17.64 -22.70
N SER A 288 -7.57 18.06 -23.07
CA SER A 288 -7.35 19.26 -23.87
C SER A 288 -6.17 19.08 -24.83
N ASP A 289 -6.26 19.72 -26.01
CA ASP A 289 -5.18 19.79 -27.01
C ASP A 289 -4.20 20.95 -26.74
N ASP A 290 -4.33 21.62 -25.59
CA ASP A 290 -3.48 22.74 -25.20
C ASP A 290 -2.04 22.25 -24.94
N PRO A 291 -1.00 22.87 -25.52
CA PRO A 291 0.39 22.46 -25.33
C PRO A 291 0.96 22.80 -23.93
N VAL A 292 0.33 23.70 -23.18
CA VAL A 292 0.85 24.14 -21.87
C VAL A 292 0.84 23.01 -20.84
N PRO A 293 -0.21 22.19 -20.67
CA PRO A 293 -0.19 21.04 -19.77
C PRO A 293 0.91 20.01 -20.08
N TRP A 294 1.22 19.77 -21.36
CA TRP A 294 2.34 18.91 -21.78
C TRP A 294 3.69 19.46 -21.30
N ARG A 295 3.90 20.77 -21.39
CA ARG A 295 5.12 21.42 -20.88
C ARG A 295 5.21 21.29 -19.35
N LEU A 296 4.08 21.41 -18.63
CA LEU A 296 4.01 21.16 -17.19
C LEU A 296 4.34 19.70 -16.83
N GLN A 297 3.86 18.76 -17.62
CA GLN A 297 4.18 17.34 -17.42
C GLN A 297 5.68 17.05 -17.59
N LEU A 298 6.30 17.59 -18.64
CA LEU A 298 7.75 17.48 -18.85
C LEU A 298 8.53 18.16 -17.73
N TRP A 299 8.07 19.32 -17.27
CA TRP A 299 8.68 20.00 -16.12
C TRP A 299 8.60 19.12 -14.85
N LEU A 300 7.46 18.50 -14.56
CA LEU A 300 7.32 17.57 -13.43
C LEU A 300 8.25 16.37 -13.54
N HIS A 301 8.44 15.79 -14.73
CA HIS A 301 9.41 14.72 -14.94
C HIS A 301 10.83 15.17 -14.59
N ALA A 302 11.21 16.40 -14.99
CA ALA A 302 12.53 16.96 -14.64
C ALA A 302 12.66 17.21 -13.12
N VAL A 303 11.57 17.60 -12.44
CA VAL A 303 11.55 17.77 -10.99
C VAL A 303 11.72 16.42 -10.28
N PHE A 304 10.99 15.39 -10.68
CA PHE A 304 11.15 14.03 -10.12
C PHE A 304 12.56 13.48 -10.34
N ALA A 305 13.10 13.62 -11.56
CA ALA A 305 14.47 13.18 -11.87
C ALA A 305 15.54 13.95 -11.05
N LEU A 306 15.28 15.20 -10.70
CA LEU A 306 16.14 15.94 -9.78
C LEU A 306 15.99 15.43 -8.35
N ALA A 307 14.77 15.19 -7.89
CA ALA A 307 14.49 14.71 -6.54
C ALA A 307 15.15 13.35 -6.25
N GLU A 308 15.18 12.43 -7.20
CA GLU A 308 15.88 11.14 -7.08
C GLU A 308 17.39 11.27 -6.87
N ARG A 309 17.97 12.39 -7.28
CA ARG A 309 19.41 12.64 -7.23
C ARG A 309 19.85 13.68 -6.20
N VAL A 310 18.96 14.11 -5.33
CA VAL A 310 19.25 15.16 -4.34
C VAL A 310 20.46 14.82 -3.47
N THR A 311 20.60 13.57 -3.04
CA THR A 311 21.71 13.09 -2.20
C THR A 311 23.03 12.99 -2.94
N ASP A 312 23.02 12.88 -4.28
CA ASP A 312 24.20 12.66 -5.10
C ASP A 312 24.81 13.98 -5.60
N LEU A 313 24.12 15.09 -5.43
CA LEU A 313 24.50 16.38 -5.98
C LEU A 313 25.10 17.31 -4.91
N ALA A 314 26.15 18.03 -5.27
CA ALA A 314 26.65 19.13 -4.46
C ALA A 314 25.56 20.20 -4.28
N THR A 315 25.48 20.81 -3.10
CA THR A 315 24.48 21.84 -2.74
C THR A 315 24.41 22.98 -3.75
N SER A 316 25.55 23.44 -4.28
CA SER A 316 25.60 24.51 -5.30
C SER A 316 24.97 24.06 -6.62
N THR A 317 25.21 22.82 -7.04
CA THR A 317 24.62 22.22 -8.26
C THR A 317 23.11 22.05 -8.10
N LEU A 318 22.67 21.54 -6.94
CA LEU A 318 21.24 21.40 -6.63
C LEU A 318 20.54 22.75 -6.68
N ALA A 319 21.12 23.78 -6.03
CA ALA A 319 20.58 25.15 -6.04
C ALA A 319 20.50 25.73 -7.46
N ALA A 320 21.52 25.49 -8.31
CA ALA A 320 21.51 25.94 -9.70
C ALA A 320 20.40 25.25 -10.52
N LYS A 321 20.23 23.93 -10.36
CA LYS A 321 19.17 23.16 -11.02
C LYS A 321 17.76 23.60 -10.56
N ARG A 322 17.57 23.83 -9.26
CA ARG A 322 16.30 24.36 -8.72
C ARG A 322 15.96 25.73 -9.31
N ARG A 323 16.92 26.66 -9.37
CA ARG A 323 16.71 27.97 -10.01
C ARG A 323 16.37 27.83 -11.50
N SER A 324 16.96 26.86 -12.20
CA SER A 324 16.63 26.59 -13.61
C SER A 324 15.20 26.09 -13.76
N LEU A 325 14.76 25.14 -12.95
CA LEU A 325 13.39 24.63 -12.94
C LEU A 325 12.37 25.72 -12.58
N ASP A 326 12.69 26.60 -11.62
CA ASP A 326 11.81 27.70 -11.26
C ASP A 326 11.65 28.72 -12.40
N ARG A 327 12.73 29.03 -13.15
CA ARG A 327 12.63 29.88 -14.36
C ARG A 327 11.80 29.22 -15.45
N GLN A 328 11.97 27.92 -15.67
CA GLN A 328 11.16 27.17 -16.64
C GLN A 328 9.67 27.18 -16.25
N LEU A 329 9.37 26.97 -14.97
CA LEU A 329 7.99 27.05 -14.47
C LEU A 329 7.42 28.45 -14.69
N SER A 330 8.18 29.51 -14.41
CA SER A 330 7.75 30.90 -14.64
C SER A 330 7.36 31.13 -16.09
N ALA A 331 8.17 30.67 -17.04
CA ALA A 331 7.89 30.79 -18.47
C ALA A 331 6.63 29.99 -18.88
N ILE A 332 6.43 28.80 -18.32
CA ILE A 332 5.23 27.98 -18.61
C ILE A 332 3.96 28.65 -18.04
N LEU A 333 4.03 29.17 -16.81
CA LEU A 333 2.90 29.83 -16.16
C LEU A 333 2.51 31.16 -16.85
N ALA A 334 3.49 31.85 -17.45
CA ALA A 334 3.25 33.08 -18.20
C ALA A 334 2.73 32.86 -19.63
N THR A 335 2.72 31.60 -20.12
CA THR A 335 2.21 31.29 -21.46
C THR A 335 0.68 31.46 -21.49
N PRO A 336 0.13 32.32 -22.35
CA PRO A 336 -1.33 32.45 -22.49
C PRO A 336 -1.97 31.14 -22.95
N SER A 337 -3.21 30.91 -22.52
CA SER A 337 -4.02 29.77 -22.94
C SER A 337 -5.48 30.17 -23.03
N ASP A 338 -6.15 29.74 -24.07
CA ASP A 338 -7.60 29.89 -24.23
C ASP A 338 -8.40 28.79 -23.52
N CYS A 339 -7.73 27.72 -23.06
CA CYS A 339 -8.35 26.62 -22.33
C CYS A 339 -8.58 26.98 -20.86
N ASP A 340 -9.86 26.97 -20.42
CA ASP A 340 -10.23 27.25 -19.02
C ASP A 340 -9.55 26.31 -18.02
N LEU A 341 -9.41 25.02 -18.37
CA LEU A 341 -8.76 24.03 -17.51
C LEU A 341 -7.26 24.33 -17.35
N THR A 342 -6.59 24.73 -18.43
CA THR A 342 -5.19 25.14 -18.40
C THR A 342 -5.01 26.39 -17.54
N ARG A 343 -5.82 27.42 -17.73
CA ARG A 343 -5.77 28.64 -16.90
C ARG A 343 -5.99 28.35 -15.41
N ALA A 344 -6.98 27.49 -15.11
CA ALA A 344 -7.23 27.06 -13.72
C ALA A 344 -6.03 26.28 -13.13
N LEU A 345 -5.38 25.41 -13.93
CA LEU A 345 -4.19 24.67 -13.55
C LEU A 345 -2.99 25.61 -13.31
N GLN A 346 -2.74 26.55 -14.23
CA GLN A 346 -1.69 27.58 -14.06
C GLN A 346 -1.90 28.40 -12.79
N ALA A 347 -3.12 28.88 -12.54
CA ALA A 347 -3.46 29.63 -11.34
C ALA A 347 -3.28 28.77 -10.05
N LYS A 348 -3.61 27.48 -10.10
CA LYS A 348 -3.43 26.53 -9.00
C LYS A 348 -1.96 26.32 -8.69
N ILE A 349 -1.13 26.12 -9.70
CA ILE A 349 0.32 25.95 -9.58
C ILE A 349 0.96 27.24 -9.10
N GLY A 350 0.57 28.39 -9.64
CA GLY A 350 1.07 29.71 -9.25
C GLY A 350 0.88 29.99 -7.76
N ARG A 351 -0.29 29.64 -7.19
CA ARG A 351 -0.55 29.77 -5.74
C ARG A 351 0.30 28.86 -4.86
N ALA A 352 0.75 27.73 -5.38
CA ALA A 352 1.56 26.77 -4.64
C ALA A 352 3.06 26.88 -4.96
N ARG A 353 3.49 27.89 -5.74
CA ARG A 353 4.83 27.98 -6.31
C ARG A 353 5.95 27.78 -5.29
N ASP A 354 5.87 28.48 -4.15
CA ASP A 354 6.88 28.43 -3.10
C ASP A 354 6.94 27.07 -2.37
N GLN A 355 5.96 26.21 -2.65
CA GLN A 355 5.81 24.87 -2.06
C GLN A 355 6.16 23.73 -3.05
N LEU A 356 6.72 24.01 -4.22
CA LEU A 356 6.92 22.98 -5.25
C LEU A 356 8.36 22.44 -5.29
N LEU A 357 9.34 23.19 -4.83
CA LEU A 357 10.76 22.86 -4.92
C LEU A 357 11.46 23.03 -3.55
N VAL A 358 10.82 22.56 -2.48
CA VAL A 358 11.33 22.71 -1.10
C VAL A 358 12.38 21.65 -0.75
N PHE A 359 12.43 20.51 -1.45
CA PHE A 359 13.40 19.40 -1.27
C PHE A 359 14.85 19.77 -1.56
#